data_6c382c7c211d1ebd07bce59b88421cd3
#
_entry.id   6c382c7c211d1ebd07bce59b88421cd3
#
_cell.length_a   1.000
_cell.length_b   1.000
_cell.length_c   1.000
_cell.angle_alpha   90.00
_cell.angle_beta   90.00
_cell.angle_gamma   90.00
#
_symmetry.space_group_name_H-M   'P 1'
#
loop_
_entity.id
_entity.type
_entity.pdbx_description
1 polymer ?
#
loop_
_entity_poly.entity_id
_entity_poly.type
_entity_poly.pdbx_seq_one_letter_code
_entity_poly.pdbx_strand_id
1 'polypeptide(L)'
;LCAERDALRARGIYRGLGLCAFIELTTPGPAFYGVGGARISSQDGCTIKLEPSGKLICLTGVTEQGQGTDTMIAQVVATAVGVRLEDVRVLTGDTMVSPYGWGTWASRGAGIGGEAALQTGKALKENILKVAAAILTSEPLDLDLRMGKVVDAATGEARLDLAELGRIAYFRPDTLPKDFQSELTVTRHYVP
;
A
#
# COMPACT_ATOMS: atom_id res chain seq x y z
N LEU A 1 34.48 -18.61 -5.71
CA LEU A 1 34.40 -17.69 -6.88
C LEU A 1 35.77 -17.56 -7.59
N CYS A 2 36.89 -17.18 -6.91
CA CYS A 2 38.20 -17.00 -7.56
C CYS A 2 38.73 -18.34 -8.12
N ALA A 3 38.74 -19.42 -7.32
CA ALA A 3 39.15 -20.74 -7.80
C ALA A 3 38.28 -21.28 -8.95
N GLU A 4 36.97 -21.03 -8.90
CA GLU A 4 36.06 -21.36 -10.00
C GLU A 4 36.38 -20.57 -11.27
N ARG A 5 36.67 -19.28 -11.13
CA ARG A 5 37.09 -18.40 -12.25
C ARG A 5 38.35 -18.95 -12.91
N ASP A 6 39.35 -19.33 -12.12
CA ASP A 6 40.65 -19.79 -12.63
C ASP A 6 40.51 -21.17 -13.30
N ALA A 7 39.67 -22.07 -12.78
CA ALA A 7 39.35 -23.35 -13.43
C ALA A 7 38.60 -23.15 -14.74
N LEU A 8 37.69 -22.17 -14.83
CA LEU A 8 36.99 -21.85 -16.08
C LEU A 8 37.93 -21.23 -17.15
N ARG A 9 38.88 -20.38 -16.71
CA ARG A 9 39.87 -19.79 -17.57
C ARG A 9 40.73 -20.86 -18.28
N ALA A 10 41.14 -21.93 -17.58
CA ALA A 10 41.85 -23.04 -18.16
C ALA A 10 41.05 -23.78 -19.28
N ARG A 11 39.72 -23.60 -19.29
CA ARG A 11 38.80 -24.14 -20.31
C ARG A 11 38.45 -23.12 -21.39
N GLY A 12 39.15 -21.97 -21.47
CA GLY A 12 38.87 -20.90 -22.42
C GLY A 12 37.64 -20.05 -22.09
N ILE A 13 37.03 -20.20 -20.88
CA ILE A 13 35.87 -19.41 -20.43
C ILE A 13 36.38 -18.30 -19.54
N TYR A 14 36.20 -17.07 -19.97
CA TYR A 14 36.62 -15.87 -19.21
C TYR A 14 35.47 -15.30 -18.41
N ARG A 15 35.62 -15.29 -17.10
CA ARG A 15 34.65 -14.76 -16.15
C ARG A 15 35.34 -13.67 -15.31
N GLY A 16 34.77 -12.48 -15.27
CA GLY A 16 35.22 -11.38 -14.44
C GLY A 16 34.47 -11.33 -13.10
N LEU A 17 35.11 -10.75 -12.10
CA LEU A 17 34.49 -10.36 -10.84
C LEU A 17 34.63 -8.84 -10.70
N GLY A 18 33.52 -8.17 -10.48
CA GLY A 18 33.49 -6.75 -10.18
C GLY A 18 32.82 -6.52 -8.84
N LEU A 19 33.34 -5.56 -8.07
CA LEU A 19 32.76 -5.11 -6.82
C LEU A 19 32.52 -3.61 -6.91
N CYS A 20 31.31 -3.17 -6.57
CA CYS A 20 30.98 -1.76 -6.46
C CYS A 20 30.38 -1.51 -5.06
N ALA A 21 30.96 -0.54 -4.34
CA ALA A 21 30.40 -0.04 -3.08
C ALA A 21 29.92 1.39 -3.33
N PHE A 22 28.72 1.72 -2.88
CA PHE A 22 28.13 3.03 -3.08
C PHE A 22 27.23 3.41 -1.89
N ILE A 23 26.98 4.72 -1.75
CA ILE A 23 25.98 5.25 -0.83
C ILE A 23 24.79 5.70 -1.68
N GLU A 24 23.62 5.17 -1.39
CA GLU A 24 22.37 5.50 -2.08
C GLU A 24 21.65 6.63 -1.37
N LEU A 25 21.24 7.66 -2.12
CA LEU A 25 20.28 8.65 -1.65
C LEU A 25 18.89 8.07 -1.81
N THR A 26 18.17 7.89 -0.71
CA THR A 26 16.79 7.41 -0.73
C THR A 26 15.86 8.42 -0.06
N THR A 27 14.59 8.40 -0.45
CA THR A 27 13.52 9.10 0.27
C THR A 27 13.84 10.59 0.52
N PRO A 28 14.16 11.39 -0.52
CA PRO A 28 14.56 12.78 -0.33
C PRO A 28 13.42 13.60 0.30
N GLY A 29 13.70 14.18 1.48
CA GLY A 29 12.77 15.00 2.23
C GLY A 29 12.70 16.47 1.76
N PRO A 30 11.85 17.30 2.40
CA PRO A 30 11.67 18.71 2.05
C PRO A 30 12.96 19.55 2.05
N ALA A 31 13.94 19.17 2.88
CA ALA A 31 15.25 19.83 2.92
C ALA A 31 16.03 19.72 1.59
N PHE A 32 15.62 18.81 0.70
CA PHE A 32 16.23 18.66 -0.62
C PHE A 32 15.72 19.69 -1.64
N TYR A 33 14.62 20.38 -1.35
CA TYR A 33 14.08 21.40 -2.23
C TYR A 33 15.07 22.56 -2.42
N GLY A 34 15.37 22.89 -3.67
CA GLY A 34 16.32 23.95 -4.02
C GLY A 34 17.79 23.54 -4.09
N VAL A 35 18.15 22.34 -3.62
CA VAL A 35 19.53 21.82 -3.73
C VAL A 35 19.87 21.65 -5.21
N GLY A 36 20.96 22.32 -5.65
CA GLY A 36 21.34 22.31 -7.07
C GLY A 36 20.30 22.90 -8.01
N GLY A 37 19.36 23.73 -7.52
CA GLY A 37 18.25 24.29 -8.29
C GLY A 37 17.05 23.37 -8.46
N ALA A 38 17.05 22.18 -7.87
CA ALA A 38 15.97 21.20 -7.98
C ALA A 38 14.70 21.69 -7.22
N ARG A 39 13.58 21.82 -7.93
CA ARG A 39 12.28 22.16 -7.36
C ARG A 39 11.38 20.92 -7.36
N ILE A 40 11.66 20.01 -6.44
CA ILE A 40 11.06 18.69 -6.40
C ILE A 40 10.05 18.56 -5.26
N SER A 41 8.98 17.79 -5.50
CA SER A 41 8.06 17.41 -4.45
C SER A 41 8.66 16.33 -3.56
N SER A 42 8.62 16.54 -2.25
CA SER A 42 9.08 15.59 -1.25
C SER A 42 7.94 14.83 -0.59
N GLN A 43 6.76 14.87 -1.18
CA GLN A 43 5.59 14.15 -0.69
C GLN A 43 5.07 13.17 -1.73
N ASP A 44 4.29 12.20 -1.27
CA ASP A 44 3.43 11.39 -2.14
C ASP A 44 2.10 11.11 -1.46
N GLY A 45 1.09 10.80 -2.27
CA GLY A 45 -0.24 10.47 -1.80
C GLY A 45 -0.63 9.05 -2.17
N CYS A 46 -1.50 8.47 -1.35
CA CYS A 46 -2.16 7.22 -1.63
C CYS A 46 -3.65 7.33 -1.32
N THR A 47 -4.49 6.85 -2.23
CA THR A 47 -5.93 6.67 -2.00
C THR A 47 -6.24 5.20 -2.06
N ILE A 48 -6.94 4.67 -1.05
CA ILE A 48 -7.40 3.28 -1.04
C ILE A 48 -8.91 3.28 -0.87
N LYS A 49 -9.59 2.53 -1.72
CA LYS A 49 -11.04 2.36 -1.72
C LYS A 49 -11.40 0.89 -1.57
N LEU A 50 -12.30 0.57 -0.65
CA LEU A 50 -12.96 -0.73 -0.60
C LEU A 50 -14.13 -0.74 -1.60
N GLU A 51 -14.13 -1.72 -2.49
CA GLU A 51 -15.21 -1.96 -3.45
C GLU A 51 -16.32 -2.84 -2.83
N PRO A 52 -17.56 -2.80 -3.38
CA PRO A 52 -18.62 -3.71 -2.93
C PRO A 52 -18.26 -5.20 -3.00
N SER A 53 -17.32 -5.56 -3.85
CA SER A 53 -16.80 -6.92 -4.00
C SER A 53 -15.90 -7.38 -2.84
N GLY A 54 -15.56 -6.50 -1.91
CA GLY A 54 -14.57 -6.75 -0.86
C GLY A 54 -13.12 -6.59 -1.31
N LYS A 55 -12.88 -6.17 -2.56
CA LYS A 55 -11.55 -5.90 -3.11
C LYS A 55 -11.16 -4.44 -2.91
N LEU A 56 -9.86 -4.17 -2.93
CA LEU A 56 -9.29 -2.85 -2.77
C LEU A 56 -8.75 -2.31 -4.10
N ILE A 57 -9.07 -1.04 -4.38
CA ILE A 57 -8.39 -0.25 -5.41
C ILE A 57 -7.49 0.73 -4.70
N CYS A 58 -6.20 0.73 -5.08
CA CYS A 58 -5.17 1.61 -4.55
C CYS A 58 -4.66 2.51 -5.67
N LEU A 59 -4.74 3.82 -5.48
CA LEU A 59 -4.23 4.85 -6.37
C LEU A 59 -3.02 5.50 -5.70
N THR A 60 -1.89 5.60 -6.39
CA THR A 60 -0.68 6.21 -5.83
C THR A 60 0.03 7.08 -6.87
N GLY A 61 0.77 8.08 -6.39
CA GLY A 61 1.55 8.98 -7.22
C GLY A 61 2.89 8.41 -7.68
N VAL A 62 3.41 7.35 -7.03
CA VAL A 62 4.59 6.63 -7.53
C VAL A 62 4.19 5.70 -8.68
N THR A 63 5.10 5.50 -9.63
CA THR A 63 4.81 4.78 -10.87
C THR A 63 5.74 3.58 -11.07
N GLU A 64 5.23 2.56 -11.75
CA GLU A 64 6.00 1.40 -12.16
C GLU A 64 6.94 1.76 -13.34
N GLN A 65 8.19 1.33 -13.25
CA GLN A 65 9.23 1.50 -14.27
C GLN A 65 9.96 0.16 -14.53
N GLY A 66 9.40 -0.97 -14.08
CA GLY A 66 10.00 -2.30 -14.14
C GLY A 66 10.68 -2.75 -12.85
N GLN A 67 10.66 -1.90 -11.80
CA GLN A 67 11.30 -2.20 -10.49
C GLN A 67 10.35 -2.86 -9.48
N GLY A 68 9.10 -3.13 -9.85
CA GLY A 68 8.13 -3.83 -8.99
C GLY A 68 7.39 -2.95 -8.00
N THR A 69 7.22 -1.66 -8.27
CA THR A 69 6.49 -0.72 -7.40
C THR A 69 5.05 -1.15 -7.17
N ASP A 70 4.32 -1.54 -8.21
CA ASP A 70 2.93 -1.96 -8.08
C ASP A 70 2.78 -3.15 -7.13
N THR A 71 3.67 -4.14 -7.24
CA THR A 71 3.70 -5.30 -6.34
C THR A 71 4.04 -4.89 -4.91
N MET A 72 5.05 -4.04 -4.72
CA MET A 72 5.45 -3.55 -3.41
C MET A 72 4.31 -2.78 -2.72
N ILE A 73 3.66 -1.85 -3.42
CA ILE A 73 2.50 -1.10 -2.89
C ILE A 73 1.36 -2.07 -2.54
N ALA A 74 1.05 -3.05 -3.40
CA ALA A 74 0.02 -4.04 -3.12
C ALA A 74 0.32 -4.83 -1.84
N GLN A 75 1.58 -5.24 -1.62
CA GLN A 75 2.01 -5.95 -0.40
C GLN A 75 1.85 -5.07 0.85
N VAL A 76 2.25 -3.81 0.77
CA VAL A 76 2.09 -2.85 1.88
C VAL A 76 0.62 -2.66 2.24
N VAL A 77 -0.23 -2.42 1.23
CA VAL A 77 -1.67 -2.24 1.42
C VAL A 77 -2.31 -3.50 1.98
N ALA A 78 -2.02 -4.67 1.40
CA ALA A 78 -2.56 -5.95 1.86
C ALA A 78 -2.24 -6.21 3.33
N THR A 79 -0.98 -5.95 3.73
CA THR A 79 -0.52 -6.10 5.12
C THR A 79 -1.17 -5.07 6.04
N ALA A 80 -1.23 -3.79 5.63
CA ALA A 80 -1.76 -2.72 6.45
C ALA A 80 -3.26 -2.86 6.73
N VAL A 81 -4.03 -3.29 5.72
CA VAL A 81 -5.48 -3.48 5.83
C VAL A 81 -5.82 -4.84 6.44
N GLY A 82 -5.07 -5.89 6.11
CA GLY A 82 -5.34 -7.27 6.53
C GLY A 82 -6.13 -8.07 5.49
N VAL A 83 -5.87 -7.82 4.21
CA VAL A 83 -6.47 -8.54 3.07
C VAL A 83 -5.43 -9.42 2.38
N ARG A 84 -5.87 -10.25 1.43
CA ARG A 84 -4.95 -11.03 0.59
C ARG A 84 -4.35 -10.14 -0.50
N LEU A 85 -3.15 -10.49 -0.95
CA LEU A 85 -2.45 -9.73 -1.99
C LEU A 85 -3.27 -9.64 -3.29
N GLU A 86 -3.89 -10.72 -3.70
CA GLU A 86 -4.72 -10.82 -4.91
C GLU A 86 -6.01 -9.99 -4.84
N ASP A 87 -6.38 -9.48 -3.67
CA ASP A 87 -7.56 -8.62 -3.48
C ASP A 87 -7.19 -7.12 -3.58
N VAL A 88 -5.91 -6.79 -3.81
CA VAL A 88 -5.45 -5.41 -3.98
C VAL A 88 -5.09 -5.15 -5.44
N ARG A 89 -5.75 -4.20 -6.06
CA ARG A 89 -5.42 -3.69 -7.39
C ARG A 89 -4.77 -2.32 -7.26
N VAL A 90 -3.53 -2.19 -7.71
CA VAL A 90 -2.82 -0.91 -7.77
C VAL A 90 -3.00 -0.29 -9.15
N LEU A 91 -3.27 1.00 -9.19
CA LEU A 91 -3.40 1.82 -10.39
C LEU A 91 -2.47 3.03 -10.26
N THR A 92 -1.63 3.23 -11.26
CA THR A 92 -0.64 4.30 -11.31
C THR A 92 -0.66 5.00 -12.66
N GLY A 93 -0.02 6.17 -12.76
CA GLY A 93 0.21 6.84 -14.04
C GLY A 93 -0.96 7.67 -14.60
N ASP A 94 -2.11 7.68 -13.93
CA ASP A 94 -3.24 8.52 -14.30
C ASP A 94 -3.35 9.71 -13.34
N THR A 95 -2.92 10.90 -13.82
CA THR A 95 -2.90 12.12 -13.04
C THR A 95 -4.29 12.72 -12.77
N MET A 96 -5.33 12.21 -13.42
CA MET A 96 -6.71 12.67 -13.18
C MET A 96 -7.32 12.05 -11.93
N VAL A 97 -6.83 10.88 -11.51
CA VAL A 97 -7.43 10.12 -10.39
C VAL A 97 -6.44 9.84 -9.27
N SER A 98 -5.14 9.77 -9.56
CA SER A 98 -4.12 9.56 -8.52
C SER A 98 -3.93 10.80 -7.67
N PRO A 99 -3.70 10.67 -6.34
CA PRO A 99 -3.29 11.79 -5.51
C PRO A 99 -2.01 12.43 -6.05
N TYR A 100 -1.86 13.74 -5.82
CA TYR A 100 -0.67 14.43 -6.28
C TYR A 100 0.59 13.85 -5.65
N GLY A 101 1.52 13.42 -6.52
CA GLY A 101 2.85 12.97 -6.23
C GLY A 101 3.79 13.41 -7.34
N TRP A 102 5.04 12.93 -7.33
CA TRP A 102 6.03 13.32 -8.34
C TRP A 102 6.65 12.14 -9.07
N GLY A 103 5.92 11.04 -9.13
CA GLY A 103 6.36 9.83 -9.81
C GLY A 103 7.52 9.13 -9.10
N THR A 104 8.24 8.32 -9.86
CA THR A 104 9.32 7.45 -9.37
C THR A 104 10.68 7.97 -9.81
N TRP A 105 11.53 8.34 -8.85
CA TRP A 105 12.91 8.78 -9.02
C TRP A 105 13.61 8.76 -7.66
N ALA A 106 14.95 8.84 -7.64
CA ALA A 106 15.79 8.94 -6.42
C ALA A 106 15.37 7.99 -5.29
N SER A 107 15.02 6.74 -5.61
CA SER A 107 14.68 5.68 -4.67
C SER A 107 13.60 6.07 -3.63
N ARG A 108 12.59 6.85 -4.08
CA ARG A 108 11.51 7.34 -3.20
C ARG A 108 10.28 6.43 -3.16
N GLY A 109 10.18 5.48 -4.08
CA GLY A 109 8.97 4.67 -4.25
C GLY A 109 8.56 3.93 -2.97
N ALA A 110 9.46 3.17 -2.37
CA ALA A 110 9.18 2.44 -1.13
C ALA A 110 9.11 3.36 0.09
N GLY A 111 10.05 4.32 0.22
CA GLY A 111 10.12 5.18 1.40
C GLY A 111 8.99 6.19 1.51
N ILE A 112 8.66 6.89 0.43
CA ILE A 112 7.59 7.92 0.45
C ILE A 112 6.25 7.31 0.02
N GLY A 113 6.21 6.66 -1.14
CA GLY A 113 4.97 6.06 -1.64
C GLY A 113 4.49 4.89 -0.79
N GLY A 114 5.40 4.03 -0.34
CA GLY A 114 5.10 2.91 0.56
C GLY A 114 4.57 3.37 1.92
N GLU A 115 5.16 4.43 2.51
CA GLU A 115 4.68 4.98 3.79
C GLU A 115 3.30 5.64 3.64
N ALA A 116 3.06 6.40 2.54
CA ALA A 116 1.73 6.92 2.24
C ALA A 116 0.69 5.79 2.12
N ALA A 117 1.04 4.69 1.46
CA ALA A 117 0.18 3.51 1.34
C ALA A 117 -0.07 2.83 2.69
N LEU A 118 0.96 2.71 3.54
CA LEU A 118 0.85 2.14 4.89
C LEU A 118 -0.10 2.95 5.76
N GLN A 119 0.07 4.27 5.81
CA GLN A 119 -0.79 5.15 6.62
C GLN A 119 -2.24 5.15 6.11
N THR A 120 -2.43 5.16 4.78
CA THR A 120 -3.76 5.08 4.18
C THR A 120 -4.43 3.74 4.48
N GLY A 121 -3.68 2.63 4.38
CA GLY A 121 -4.18 1.30 4.66
C GLY A 121 -4.60 1.13 6.12
N LYS A 122 -3.81 1.63 7.06
CA LYS A 122 -4.18 1.63 8.49
C LYS A 122 -5.47 2.42 8.75
N ALA A 123 -5.57 3.63 8.19
CA ALA A 123 -6.78 4.45 8.35
C ALA A 123 -8.02 3.81 7.70
N LEU A 124 -7.88 3.16 6.55
CA LEU A 124 -8.98 2.41 5.94
C LEU A 124 -9.39 1.21 6.81
N LYS A 125 -8.42 0.46 7.35
CA LYS A 125 -8.72 -0.64 8.28
C LYS A 125 -9.55 -0.18 9.48
N GLU A 126 -9.18 0.94 10.10
CA GLU A 126 -9.95 1.53 11.20
C GLU A 126 -11.39 1.85 10.79
N ASN A 127 -11.60 2.41 9.61
CA ASN A 127 -12.94 2.70 9.10
C ASN A 127 -13.74 1.43 8.78
N ILE A 128 -13.10 0.42 8.19
CA ILE A 128 -13.72 -0.89 7.96
C ILE A 128 -14.19 -1.50 9.28
N LEU A 129 -13.36 -1.46 10.33
CA LEU A 129 -13.72 -2.01 11.63
C LEU A 129 -14.88 -1.24 12.32
N LYS A 130 -14.97 0.08 12.12
CA LYS A 130 -16.14 0.87 12.57
C LYS A 130 -17.42 0.45 11.85
N VAL A 131 -17.36 0.24 10.53
CA VAL A 131 -18.51 -0.27 9.74
C VAL A 131 -18.89 -1.67 10.21
N ALA A 132 -17.91 -2.55 10.39
CA ALA A 132 -18.15 -3.91 10.89
C ALA A 132 -18.80 -3.91 12.27
N ALA A 133 -18.33 -3.07 13.18
CA ALA A 133 -18.89 -2.91 14.52
C ALA A 133 -20.36 -2.46 14.47
N ALA A 134 -20.69 -1.51 13.59
CA ALA A 134 -22.07 -1.07 13.38
C ALA A 134 -22.98 -2.21 12.85
N ILE A 135 -22.45 -3.02 11.91
CA ILE A 135 -23.18 -4.18 11.36
C ILE A 135 -23.39 -5.27 12.42
N LEU A 136 -22.35 -5.59 13.19
CA LEU A 136 -22.33 -6.69 14.17
C LEU A 136 -22.84 -6.31 15.55
N THR A 137 -23.16 -5.05 15.77
CA THR A 137 -23.54 -4.51 17.09
C THR A 137 -22.48 -4.86 18.14
N SER A 138 -21.23 -4.54 17.85
CA SER A 138 -20.05 -4.79 18.70
C SER A 138 -19.16 -3.55 18.78
N GLU A 139 -18.11 -3.59 19.60
CA GLU A 139 -17.13 -2.52 19.65
C GLU A 139 -16.03 -2.74 18.59
N PRO A 140 -15.51 -1.68 17.94
CA PRO A 140 -14.44 -1.81 16.95
C PRO A 140 -13.16 -2.47 17.50
N LEU A 141 -12.86 -2.29 18.79
CA LEU A 141 -11.69 -2.86 19.46
C LEU A 141 -11.78 -4.38 19.66
N ASP A 142 -12.99 -4.95 19.63
CA ASP A 142 -13.19 -6.39 19.71
C ASP A 142 -13.02 -7.09 18.36
N LEU A 143 -12.76 -6.32 17.32
CA LEU A 143 -12.65 -6.80 15.95
C LEU A 143 -11.26 -6.57 15.37
N ASP A 144 -10.86 -7.46 14.46
CA ASP A 144 -9.68 -7.31 13.62
C ASP A 144 -10.02 -7.70 12.17
N LEU A 145 -9.16 -7.34 11.24
CA LEU A 145 -9.30 -7.75 9.84
C LEU A 145 -8.11 -8.63 9.45
N ARG A 146 -8.39 -9.87 9.07
CA ARG A 146 -7.38 -10.86 8.69
C ARG A 146 -7.80 -11.58 7.42
N MET A 147 -6.93 -11.56 6.40
CA MET A 147 -7.13 -12.25 5.13
C MET A 147 -8.48 -11.97 4.46
N GLY A 148 -8.96 -10.70 4.54
CA GLY A 148 -10.23 -10.27 3.96
C GLY A 148 -11.48 -10.66 4.76
N LYS A 149 -11.31 -11.04 6.02
CA LYS A 149 -12.40 -11.35 6.95
C LYS A 149 -12.29 -10.52 8.21
N VAL A 150 -13.41 -9.95 8.63
CA VAL A 150 -13.55 -9.41 9.98
C VAL A 150 -13.62 -10.58 10.94
N VAL A 151 -12.76 -10.57 11.93
CA VAL A 151 -12.64 -11.63 12.92
C VAL A 151 -12.77 -11.03 14.31
N ASP A 152 -13.16 -11.84 15.28
CA ASP A 152 -13.04 -11.52 16.68
C ASP A 152 -11.54 -11.39 17.03
N ALA A 153 -11.16 -10.28 17.64
CA ALA A 153 -9.74 -9.95 17.88
C ALA A 153 -9.07 -10.92 18.86
N ALA A 154 -9.82 -11.44 19.84
CA ALA A 154 -9.30 -12.33 20.87
C ALA A 154 -9.23 -13.78 20.41
N THR A 155 -10.26 -14.28 19.73
CA THR A 155 -10.37 -15.69 19.34
C THR A 155 -9.90 -15.97 17.91
N GLY A 156 -9.92 -14.94 17.02
CA GLY A 156 -9.65 -15.11 15.59
C GLY A 156 -10.83 -15.72 14.82
N GLU A 157 -11.98 -15.93 15.45
CA GLU A 157 -13.17 -16.46 14.79
C GLU A 157 -13.70 -15.49 13.74
N ALA A 158 -13.99 -15.98 12.53
CA ALA A 158 -14.55 -15.17 11.44
C ALA A 158 -15.99 -14.76 11.76
N ARG A 159 -16.26 -13.45 11.67
CA ARG A 159 -17.57 -12.84 11.98
C ARG A 159 -18.27 -12.31 10.73
N LEU A 160 -17.53 -11.77 9.76
CA LEU A 160 -18.09 -11.13 8.58
C LEU A 160 -17.07 -11.16 7.44
N ASP A 161 -17.50 -11.52 6.23
CA ASP A 161 -16.68 -11.38 5.04
C ASP A 161 -16.64 -9.92 4.55
N LEU A 162 -15.49 -9.49 4.03
CA LEU A 162 -15.31 -8.11 3.56
C LEU A 162 -16.22 -7.78 2.36
N ALA A 163 -16.55 -8.77 1.53
CA ALA A 163 -17.51 -8.62 0.43
C ALA A 163 -18.93 -8.35 0.96
N GLU A 164 -19.34 -9.06 2.02
CA GLU A 164 -20.65 -8.82 2.64
C GLU A 164 -20.71 -7.47 3.34
N LEU A 165 -19.64 -7.07 4.04
CA LEU A 165 -19.53 -5.72 4.60
C LEU A 165 -19.68 -4.66 3.51
N GLY A 166 -18.94 -4.79 2.41
CA GLY A 166 -19.04 -3.88 1.27
C GLY A 166 -20.44 -3.83 0.68
N ARG A 167 -21.07 -5.00 0.50
CA ARG A 167 -22.45 -5.09 0.01
C ARG A 167 -23.43 -4.32 0.92
N ILE A 168 -23.33 -4.50 2.23
CA ILE A 168 -24.20 -3.79 3.19
C ILE A 168 -23.92 -2.29 3.12
N ALA A 169 -22.67 -1.89 3.23
CA ALA A 169 -22.30 -0.48 3.28
C ALA A 169 -22.74 0.33 2.04
N TYR A 170 -22.70 -0.29 0.84
CA TYR A 170 -23.03 0.39 -0.41
C TYR A 170 -24.49 0.22 -0.84
N PHE A 171 -25.13 -0.93 -0.56
CA PHE A 171 -26.47 -1.23 -1.08
C PHE A 171 -27.54 -1.26 0.00
N ARG A 172 -27.18 -1.35 1.26
CA ARG A 172 -28.11 -1.42 2.38
C ARG A 172 -27.71 -0.46 3.54
N PRO A 173 -27.36 0.82 3.23
CA PRO A 173 -27.05 1.80 4.27
C PRO A 173 -28.23 2.05 5.22
N ASP A 174 -29.47 1.73 4.78
CA ASP A 174 -30.68 1.76 5.59
C ASP A 174 -30.66 0.82 6.80
N THR A 175 -29.79 -0.21 6.79
CA THR A 175 -29.65 -1.16 7.90
C THR A 175 -28.58 -0.74 8.92
N LEU A 176 -27.83 0.30 8.63
CA LEU A 176 -26.84 0.89 9.55
C LEU A 176 -27.51 1.88 10.51
N PRO A 177 -26.87 2.23 11.64
CA PRO A 177 -27.38 3.25 12.54
C PRO A 177 -27.69 4.55 11.81
N LYS A 178 -28.74 5.25 12.29
CA LYS A 178 -29.12 6.55 11.72
C LYS A 178 -27.93 7.51 11.71
N ASP A 179 -27.74 8.21 10.61
CA ASP A 179 -26.66 9.17 10.39
C ASP A 179 -25.23 8.57 10.37
N PHE A 180 -25.09 7.23 10.35
CA PHE A 180 -23.81 6.56 10.21
C PHE A 180 -23.30 6.69 8.76
N GLN A 181 -22.04 7.11 8.60
CA GLN A 181 -21.38 7.24 7.30
C GLN A 181 -20.28 6.20 7.14
N SER A 182 -20.39 5.37 6.12
CA SER A 182 -19.39 4.36 5.78
C SER A 182 -18.26 4.99 4.96
N GLU A 183 -17.22 5.49 5.61
CA GLU A 183 -16.05 6.08 4.93
C GLU A 183 -15.09 5.01 4.46
N LEU A 184 -15.41 4.35 3.33
CA LEU A 184 -14.63 3.25 2.75
C LEU A 184 -13.68 3.70 1.62
N THR A 185 -13.44 5.00 1.53
CA THR A 185 -12.40 5.60 0.68
C THR A 185 -11.57 6.55 1.52
N VAL A 186 -10.25 6.32 1.56
CA VAL A 186 -9.34 7.12 2.38
C VAL A 186 -8.17 7.59 1.53
N THR A 187 -7.79 8.84 1.70
CA THR A 187 -6.56 9.42 1.13
C THR A 187 -5.65 9.92 2.23
N ARG A 188 -4.37 9.59 2.16
CA ARG A 188 -3.32 10.17 3.02
C ARG A 188 -2.12 10.58 2.17
N HIS A 189 -1.41 11.57 2.65
CA HIS A 189 -0.15 12.03 2.10
C HIS A 189 0.95 11.84 3.14
N TYR A 190 2.12 11.47 2.68
CA TYR A 190 3.30 11.35 3.54
C TYR A 190 4.38 12.34 3.09
N VAL A 191 4.96 13.01 4.07
CA VAL A 191 6.13 13.89 3.94
C VAL A 191 7.19 13.33 4.89
N PRO A 192 8.40 12.95 4.41
CA PRO A 192 9.45 12.40 5.25
C PRO A 192 10.13 13.45 6.14
#